data_132aed1a01251d102fd1e1ae40a825c9
#
_entry.id   132aed1a01251d102fd1e1ae40a825c9
#
_cell.length_a   1.000
_cell.length_b   1.000
_cell.length_c   1.000
_cell.angle_alpha   90.00
_cell.angle_beta   90.00
_cell.angle_gamma   90.00
#
_symmetry.space_group_name_H-M   'P 1'
#
loop_
_entity.id
_entity.type
_entity.pdbx_description
1 polymer ?
#
loop_
_entity_poly.entity_id
_entity_poly.type
_entity_poly.pdbx_seq_one_letter_code
_entity_poly.pdbx_strand_id
1 'polypeptide(L)'
;MGSPLERRRSGGRRVSDLRDARALRGLLHDLGHEVTTLSYLVEAVRGDTALPADSGYRLELLSLEMSRMRDLIRHGLNGDLAGDAGPVNVRDLAAQLAELARVAYQADVTLLPGPAAVVAISPVLLWRVLSNVVENAARAAGRTGKVTVAIRQAGTTVIDVTDDGPGFGAGPPGSASLGMEVVTSLLESCGGALAIQAPPQGGTTVLVALPGEVTAPAGAQAGR
;
A
#
# COMPACT_ATOMS: atom_id res chain seq x y z
N MET A 1 15.34 -27.79 -37.04
CA MET A 1 16.09 -26.62 -37.57
C MET A 1 15.16 -25.43 -37.61
N GLY A 2 15.22 -24.52 -36.62
CA GLY A 2 14.37 -23.34 -36.53
C GLY A 2 14.85 -22.26 -37.53
N SER A 3 13.89 -21.61 -38.19
CA SER A 3 14.09 -20.60 -39.21
C SER A 3 14.88 -19.38 -38.70
N PRO A 4 15.79 -18.79 -39.50
CA PRO A 4 16.54 -17.57 -39.13
C PRO A 4 15.69 -16.35 -38.81
N LEU A 5 14.43 -16.33 -39.20
CA LEU A 5 13.49 -15.22 -38.96
C LEU A 5 12.94 -15.16 -37.53
N GLU A 6 12.87 -16.28 -36.81
CA GLU A 6 12.40 -16.30 -35.40
C GLU A 6 13.44 -15.74 -34.43
N ARG A 7 14.74 -15.90 -34.71
CA ARG A 7 15.83 -15.35 -33.87
C ARG A 7 15.94 -13.82 -33.91
N ARG A 8 15.51 -13.18 -35.00
CA ARG A 8 15.55 -11.71 -35.14
C ARG A 8 14.40 -11.02 -34.36
N ARG A 9 13.24 -11.69 -34.21
CA ARG A 9 12.11 -11.12 -33.48
C ARG A 9 12.30 -11.14 -31.94
N SER A 10 13.01 -12.11 -31.42
CA SER A 10 13.29 -12.20 -29.98
C SER A 10 14.38 -11.22 -29.51
N GLY A 11 15.34 -10.88 -30.38
CA GLY A 11 16.40 -9.90 -30.06
C GLY A 11 15.89 -8.45 -30.00
N GLY A 12 14.95 -8.09 -30.89
CA GLY A 12 14.38 -6.73 -30.94
C GLY A 12 13.52 -6.39 -29.70
N ARG A 13 12.76 -7.35 -29.22
CA ARG A 13 11.90 -7.18 -28.03
C ARG A 13 12.72 -6.96 -26.76
N ARG A 14 13.80 -7.70 -26.55
CA ARG A 14 14.68 -7.52 -25.37
C ARG A 14 15.43 -6.18 -25.36
N VAL A 15 15.77 -5.62 -26.52
CA VAL A 15 16.46 -4.32 -26.60
C VAL A 15 15.49 -3.16 -26.34
N SER A 16 14.22 -3.24 -26.79
CA SER A 16 13.19 -2.26 -26.43
C SER A 16 12.90 -2.31 -24.93
N ASP A 17 12.68 -3.49 -24.35
CA ASP A 17 12.39 -3.67 -22.93
C ASP A 17 13.50 -3.09 -22.04
N LEU A 18 14.78 -3.24 -22.43
CA LEU A 18 15.91 -2.66 -21.71
C LEU A 18 16.00 -1.13 -21.84
N ARG A 19 15.58 -0.56 -22.98
CA ARG A 19 15.52 0.89 -23.18
C ARG A 19 14.39 1.50 -22.36
N ASP A 20 13.24 0.86 -22.35
CA ASP A 20 12.07 1.29 -21.61
C ASP A 20 12.31 1.21 -20.09
N ALA A 21 12.97 0.16 -19.61
CA ALA A 21 13.37 0.03 -18.21
C ALA A 21 14.41 1.10 -17.80
N ARG A 22 15.31 1.50 -18.70
CA ARG A 22 16.31 2.55 -18.45
C ARG A 22 15.67 3.93 -18.45
N ALA A 23 14.75 4.21 -19.37
CA ALA A 23 13.99 5.45 -19.42
C ALA A 23 13.09 5.60 -18.16
N LEU A 24 12.40 4.54 -17.75
CA LEU A 24 11.60 4.52 -16.54
C LEU A 24 12.45 4.78 -15.28
N ARG A 25 13.63 4.18 -15.21
CA ARG A 25 14.55 4.40 -14.09
C ARG A 25 15.05 5.85 -14.03
N GLY A 26 15.31 6.48 -15.18
CA GLY A 26 15.63 7.90 -15.27
C GLY A 26 14.49 8.79 -14.77
N LEU A 27 13.27 8.56 -15.24
CA LEU A 27 12.08 9.29 -14.80
C LEU A 27 11.83 9.15 -13.29
N LEU A 28 11.97 7.95 -12.73
CA LEU A 28 11.81 7.72 -11.30
C LEU A 28 12.90 8.44 -10.48
N HIS A 29 14.13 8.50 -11.00
CA HIS A 29 15.22 9.25 -10.37
C HIS A 29 14.91 10.76 -10.33
N ASP A 30 14.46 11.32 -11.45
CA ASP A 30 14.11 12.75 -11.55
C ASP A 30 12.92 13.09 -10.66
N LEU A 31 11.87 12.26 -10.64
CA LEU A 31 10.76 12.38 -9.70
C LEU A 31 11.22 12.32 -8.23
N GLY A 32 12.20 11.48 -7.92
CA GLY A 32 12.79 11.42 -6.58
C GLY A 32 13.42 12.73 -6.14
N HIS A 33 14.11 13.43 -7.04
CA HIS A 33 14.67 14.75 -6.80
C HIS A 33 13.58 15.81 -6.58
N GLU A 34 12.54 15.83 -7.42
CA GLU A 34 11.43 16.76 -7.30
C GLU A 34 10.68 16.60 -5.96
N VAL A 35 10.36 15.36 -5.60
CA VAL A 35 9.70 15.06 -4.31
C VAL A 35 10.57 15.46 -3.13
N THR A 36 11.89 15.27 -3.22
CA THR A 36 12.83 15.69 -2.18
C THR A 36 12.85 17.23 -2.05
N THR A 37 12.87 17.96 -3.15
CA THR A 37 12.81 19.41 -3.17
C THR A 37 11.52 19.94 -2.53
N LEU A 38 10.37 19.34 -2.91
CA LEU A 38 9.08 19.67 -2.29
C LEU A 38 9.07 19.39 -0.78
N SER A 39 9.70 18.30 -0.33
CA SER A 39 9.81 17.98 1.10
C SER A 39 10.55 19.09 1.86
N TYR A 40 11.65 19.61 1.33
CA TYR A 40 12.37 20.73 1.95
C TYR A 40 11.53 22.00 2.01
N LEU A 41 10.75 22.30 0.96
CA LEU A 41 9.86 23.47 0.95
C LEU A 41 8.73 23.34 2.00
N VAL A 42 8.14 22.15 2.15
CA VAL A 42 7.14 21.89 3.18
C VAL A 42 7.73 22.03 4.59
N GLU A 43 8.92 21.49 4.83
CA GLU A 43 9.60 21.65 6.13
C GLU A 43 9.98 23.11 6.42
N ALA A 44 10.39 23.87 5.41
CA ALA A 44 10.66 25.31 5.56
C ALA A 44 9.41 26.06 5.99
N VAL A 45 8.25 25.77 5.39
CA VAL A 45 6.97 26.39 5.77
C VAL A 45 6.52 25.94 7.16
N ARG A 46 6.75 24.66 7.55
CA ARG A 46 6.45 24.18 8.92
C ARG A 46 7.24 24.87 10.00
N GLY A 47 8.46 25.29 9.69
CA GLY A 47 9.29 26.06 10.61
C GLY A 47 8.80 27.49 10.88
N ASP A 48 7.82 27.98 10.14
CA ASP A 48 7.21 29.28 10.36
C ASP A 48 6.20 29.22 11.51
N THR A 49 6.51 29.87 12.62
CA THR A 49 5.71 29.85 13.86
C THR A 49 4.40 30.63 13.76
N ALA A 50 4.15 31.32 12.65
CA ALA A 50 2.96 32.15 12.43
C ALA A 50 1.81 31.41 11.73
N LEU A 51 1.93 30.10 11.49
CA LEU A 51 0.93 29.35 10.73
C LEU A 51 -0.35 29.08 11.57
N PRO A 52 -1.55 29.29 10.99
CA PRO A 52 -2.79 28.83 11.60
C PRO A 52 -2.79 27.33 11.84
N ALA A 53 -3.46 26.85 12.90
CA ALA A 53 -3.51 25.43 13.27
C ALA A 53 -3.95 24.50 12.10
N ASP A 54 -4.93 24.95 11.30
CA ASP A 54 -5.39 24.24 10.10
C ASP A 54 -4.28 24.08 9.04
N SER A 55 -3.38 25.06 8.93
CA SER A 55 -2.27 25.01 7.97
C SER A 55 -1.19 24.05 8.44
N GLY A 56 -0.91 23.99 9.74
CA GLY A 56 0.01 23.02 10.34
C GLY A 56 -0.42 21.60 10.05
N TYR A 57 -1.69 21.29 10.26
CA TYR A 57 -2.27 19.97 9.97
C TYR A 57 -2.15 19.59 8.47
N ARG A 58 -2.46 20.52 7.56
CA ARG A 58 -2.33 20.28 6.11
C ARG A 58 -0.88 20.03 5.68
N LEU A 59 0.07 20.70 6.32
CA LEU A 59 1.50 20.48 6.09
C LEU A 59 1.97 19.12 6.61
N GLU A 60 1.43 18.64 7.72
CA GLU A 60 1.69 17.27 8.18
C GLU A 60 1.21 16.23 7.17
N LEU A 61 0.01 16.39 6.63
CA LEU A 61 -0.51 15.53 5.59
C LEU A 61 0.35 15.55 4.32
N LEU A 62 0.78 16.74 3.89
CA LEU A 62 1.69 16.88 2.75
C LEU A 62 3.02 16.18 3.00
N SER A 63 3.62 16.36 4.17
CA SER A 63 4.88 15.69 4.53
C SER A 63 4.76 14.17 4.52
N LEU A 64 3.63 13.65 4.99
CA LEU A 64 3.32 12.22 4.98
C LEU A 64 3.22 11.68 3.55
N GLU A 65 2.45 12.35 2.70
CA GLU A 65 2.26 11.94 1.30
C GLU A 65 3.56 12.01 0.49
N MET A 66 4.37 13.02 0.74
CA MET A 66 5.69 13.17 0.10
C MET A 66 6.67 12.09 0.56
N SER A 67 6.67 11.73 1.85
CA SER A 67 7.46 10.59 2.34
C SER A 67 7.07 9.31 1.64
N ARG A 68 5.77 9.08 1.48
CA ARG A 68 5.22 7.95 0.76
C ARG A 68 5.65 7.93 -0.72
N MET A 69 5.58 9.06 -1.42
CA MET A 69 6.06 9.14 -2.81
C MET A 69 7.55 8.82 -2.91
N ARG A 70 8.38 9.32 -1.99
CA ARG A 70 9.81 8.97 -1.95
C ARG A 70 10.06 7.48 -1.81
N ASP A 71 9.29 6.83 -0.95
CA ASP A 71 9.43 5.39 -0.73
C ASP A 71 9.01 4.60 -1.97
N LEU A 72 7.92 4.97 -2.63
CA LEU A 72 7.50 4.37 -3.89
C LEU A 72 8.55 4.53 -5.00
N ILE A 73 9.14 5.71 -5.14
CA ILE A 73 10.18 5.99 -6.12
C ILE A 73 11.45 5.19 -5.81
N ARG A 74 11.87 5.17 -4.56
CA ARG A 74 13.07 4.42 -4.12
C ARG A 74 12.94 2.93 -4.41
N HIS A 75 11.78 2.34 -4.11
CA HIS A 75 11.52 0.93 -4.38
C HIS A 75 11.37 0.64 -5.87
N GLY A 76 10.77 1.56 -6.63
CA GLY A 76 10.69 1.46 -8.10
C GLY A 76 12.07 1.53 -8.76
N LEU A 77 12.99 2.36 -8.25
CA LEU A 77 14.37 2.46 -8.77
C LEU A 77 15.20 1.21 -8.50
N ASN A 78 15.03 0.61 -7.33
CA ASN A 78 15.82 -0.55 -6.92
C ASN A 78 15.33 -1.85 -7.58
N GLY A 79 14.18 -1.85 -8.22
CA GLY A 79 13.57 -3.07 -8.76
C GLY A 79 13.11 -4.06 -7.69
N ASP A 80 13.17 -3.64 -6.43
CA ASP A 80 13.03 -4.45 -5.23
C ASP A 80 11.62 -4.26 -4.62
N LEU A 81 10.59 -4.49 -5.46
CA LEU A 81 9.21 -4.55 -4.97
C LEU A 81 9.00 -5.76 -4.04
N ALA A 82 9.93 -6.70 -4.11
CA ALA A 82 9.96 -7.91 -3.30
C ALA A 82 11.11 -7.88 -2.28
N GLY A 83 11.35 -6.80 -1.57
CA GLY A 83 12.33 -6.80 -0.48
C GLY A 83 12.31 -8.12 0.30
N ASP A 84 13.41 -8.51 0.94
CA ASP A 84 13.52 -9.80 1.65
C ASP A 84 12.28 -10.06 2.50
N ALA A 85 11.62 -11.20 2.26
CA ALA A 85 10.49 -11.62 3.07
C ALA A 85 10.96 -11.89 4.50
N GLY A 86 10.32 -11.25 5.46
CA GLY A 86 10.60 -11.40 6.88
C GLY A 86 9.31 -11.53 7.68
N PRO A 87 9.39 -11.87 8.97
CA PRO A 87 8.21 -11.92 9.82
C PRO A 87 7.64 -10.52 10.04
N VAL A 88 6.40 -10.28 9.62
CA VAL A 88 5.69 -9.02 9.81
C VAL A 88 4.45 -9.26 10.66
N ASN A 89 4.29 -8.49 11.73
CA ASN A 89 3.05 -8.45 12.50
C ASN A 89 2.02 -7.60 11.73
N VAL A 90 1.06 -8.27 11.15
CA VAL A 90 0.00 -7.64 10.34
C VAL A 90 -0.84 -6.68 11.15
N ARG A 91 -1.09 -7.01 12.44
CA ARG A 91 -1.92 -6.18 13.31
C ARG A 91 -1.28 -4.84 13.66
N ASP A 92 0.03 -4.84 13.94
CA ASP A 92 0.76 -3.61 14.25
C ASP A 92 0.78 -2.69 13.02
N LEU A 93 0.98 -3.24 11.84
CA LEU A 93 0.94 -2.48 10.61
C LEU A 93 -0.46 -1.93 10.32
N ALA A 94 -1.50 -2.74 10.49
CA ALA A 94 -2.88 -2.31 10.30
C ALA A 94 -3.28 -1.20 11.30
N ALA A 95 -2.80 -1.26 12.54
CA ALA A 95 -3.04 -0.22 13.54
C ALA A 95 -2.40 1.12 13.13
N GLN A 96 -1.15 1.08 12.65
CA GLN A 96 -0.47 2.28 12.14
C GLN A 96 -1.22 2.89 10.95
N LEU A 97 -1.62 2.08 9.98
CA LEU A 97 -2.36 2.55 8.80
C LEU A 97 -3.75 3.10 9.15
N ALA A 98 -4.45 2.47 10.11
CA ALA A 98 -5.73 2.98 10.60
C ALA A 98 -5.58 4.38 11.22
N GLU A 99 -4.53 4.59 12.03
CA GLU A 99 -4.26 5.91 12.62
C GLU A 99 -3.92 6.96 11.56
N LEU A 100 -3.06 6.61 10.62
CA LEU A 100 -2.73 7.49 9.49
C LEU A 100 -3.97 7.88 8.68
N ALA A 101 -4.85 6.91 8.39
CA ALA A 101 -6.06 7.15 7.62
C ALA A 101 -7.08 8.03 8.39
N ARG A 102 -7.21 7.87 9.72
CA ARG A 102 -8.04 8.77 10.55
C ARG A 102 -7.58 10.21 10.41
N VAL A 103 -6.27 10.44 10.52
CA VAL A 103 -5.68 11.77 10.42
C VAL A 103 -5.84 12.33 9.01
N ALA A 104 -5.51 11.55 7.98
CA ALA A 104 -5.48 11.98 6.59
C ALA A 104 -6.87 12.27 6.00
N TYR A 105 -7.84 11.40 6.28
CA TYR A 105 -9.17 11.46 5.66
C TYR A 105 -10.27 11.93 6.60
N GLN A 106 -9.97 12.08 7.90
CA GLN A 106 -10.96 12.43 8.94
C GLN A 106 -12.13 11.43 8.98
N ALA A 107 -11.92 10.19 8.56
CA ALA A 107 -12.87 9.11 8.60
C ALA A 107 -12.76 8.35 9.94
N ASP A 108 -13.85 7.75 10.40
CA ASP A 108 -13.84 6.86 11.57
C ASP A 108 -13.27 5.50 11.18
N VAL A 109 -11.95 5.32 11.30
CA VAL A 109 -11.26 4.06 10.96
C VAL A 109 -11.03 3.25 12.22
N THR A 110 -11.64 2.09 12.34
CA THR A 110 -11.57 1.22 13.51
C THR A 110 -10.90 -0.12 13.18
N LEU A 111 -9.82 -0.45 13.91
CA LEU A 111 -9.24 -1.80 13.90
C LEU A 111 -9.94 -2.65 14.95
N LEU A 112 -10.66 -3.69 14.53
CA LEU A 112 -11.37 -4.61 15.41
C LEU A 112 -10.40 -5.46 16.24
N PRO A 113 -10.79 -5.89 17.46
CA PRO A 113 -10.05 -6.91 18.21
C PRO A 113 -9.84 -8.18 17.35
N GLY A 114 -8.68 -8.78 17.46
CA GLY A 114 -8.35 -9.99 16.68
C GLY A 114 -6.95 -10.50 16.98
N PRO A 115 -6.52 -11.58 16.33
CA PRO A 115 -5.23 -12.21 16.57
C PRO A 115 -4.06 -11.31 16.16
N ALA A 116 -2.91 -11.53 16.83
CA ALA A 116 -1.62 -11.08 16.34
C ALA A 116 -1.17 -12.04 15.24
N ALA A 117 -1.41 -11.70 13.98
CA ALA A 117 -1.04 -12.52 12.84
C ALA A 117 0.37 -12.13 12.37
N VAL A 118 1.28 -13.08 12.30
CA VAL A 118 2.63 -12.90 11.76
C VAL A 118 2.76 -13.66 10.45
N VAL A 119 3.15 -12.97 9.39
CA VAL A 119 3.32 -13.53 8.05
C VAL A 119 4.72 -13.28 7.54
N ALA A 120 5.26 -14.20 6.73
CA ALA A 120 6.52 -14.01 6.02
C ALA A 120 6.27 -13.28 4.71
N ILE A 121 6.47 -11.98 4.72
CA ILE A 121 6.25 -11.12 3.55
C ILE A 121 7.22 -9.94 3.59
N SER A 122 7.50 -9.33 2.44
CA SER A 122 8.19 -8.04 2.43
C SER A 122 7.36 -6.99 3.19
N PRO A 123 7.91 -6.34 4.24
CA PRO A 123 7.21 -5.29 4.98
C PRO A 123 6.73 -4.16 4.07
N VAL A 124 7.53 -3.82 3.06
CA VAL A 124 7.24 -2.77 2.08
C VAL A 124 6.06 -3.17 1.18
N LEU A 125 6.04 -4.41 0.71
CA LEU A 125 4.95 -4.93 -0.10
C LEU A 125 3.64 -4.92 0.70
N LEU A 126 3.66 -5.46 1.92
CA LEU A 126 2.48 -5.51 2.77
C LEU A 126 1.97 -4.11 3.12
N TRP A 127 2.88 -3.19 3.46
CA TRP A 127 2.52 -1.80 3.71
C TRP A 127 1.84 -1.17 2.50
N ARG A 128 2.38 -1.38 1.29
CA ARG A 128 1.83 -0.84 0.04
C ARG A 128 0.46 -1.41 -0.29
N VAL A 129 0.27 -2.71 -0.08
CA VAL A 129 -1.03 -3.37 -0.26
C VAL A 129 -2.06 -2.79 0.71
N LEU A 130 -1.78 -2.81 2.00
CA LEU A 130 -2.73 -2.40 3.02
C LEU A 130 -3.00 -0.89 3.00
N SER A 131 -1.99 -0.05 2.76
CA SER A 131 -2.20 1.40 2.64
C SER A 131 -3.15 1.74 1.50
N ASN A 132 -2.95 1.14 0.30
CA ASN A 132 -3.87 1.36 -0.83
C ASN A 132 -5.31 0.94 -0.51
N VAL A 133 -5.50 -0.19 0.17
CA VAL A 133 -6.83 -0.68 0.52
C VAL A 133 -7.50 0.20 1.58
N VAL A 134 -6.79 0.52 2.67
CA VAL A 134 -7.32 1.34 3.77
C VAL A 134 -7.61 2.78 3.30
N GLU A 135 -6.74 3.36 2.50
CA GLU A 135 -6.95 4.70 1.95
C GLU A 135 -8.12 4.78 0.96
N ASN A 136 -8.28 3.76 0.11
CA ASN A 136 -9.43 3.70 -0.78
C ASN A 136 -10.74 3.61 0.02
N ALA A 137 -10.77 2.79 1.06
CA ALA A 137 -11.91 2.69 1.96
C ALA A 137 -12.19 4.01 2.69
N ALA A 138 -11.16 4.66 3.26
CA ALA A 138 -11.31 5.94 3.95
C ALA A 138 -11.76 7.07 3.02
N ARG A 139 -11.27 7.07 1.78
CA ARG A 139 -11.70 8.05 0.76
C ARG A 139 -13.15 7.81 0.33
N ALA A 140 -13.57 6.54 0.16
CA ALA A 140 -14.93 6.17 -0.19
C ALA A 140 -15.92 6.51 0.93
N ALA A 141 -15.59 6.22 2.18
CA ALA A 141 -16.38 6.54 3.36
C ALA A 141 -16.52 8.07 3.56
N GLY A 142 -15.48 8.83 3.27
CA GLY A 142 -15.46 10.29 3.48
C GLY A 142 -15.38 10.68 4.96
N ARG A 143 -15.49 11.99 5.24
CA ARG A 143 -15.22 12.59 6.56
C ARG A 143 -16.15 12.11 7.70
N THR A 144 -17.33 11.65 7.40
CA THR A 144 -18.33 11.18 8.38
C THR A 144 -18.58 9.69 8.29
N GLY A 145 -17.93 9.02 7.37
CA GLY A 145 -18.10 7.61 7.13
C GLY A 145 -17.21 6.74 8.01
N LYS A 146 -17.47 5.46 7.98
CA LYS A 146 -16.83 4.45 8.82
C LYS A 146 -16.04 3.46 7.99
N VAL A 147 -14.84 3.15 8.46
CA VAL A 147 -14.02 2.06 7.93
C VAL A 147 -13.70 1.10 9.05
N THR A 148 -13.92 -0.17 8.82
CA THR A 148 -13.60 -1.23 9.77
C THR A 148 -12.51 -2.12 9.19
N VAL A 149 -11.45 -2.34 9.95
CA VAL A 149 -10.38 -3.27 9.61
C VAL A 149 -10.45 -4.46 10.56
N ALA A 150 -10.59 -5.67 10.03
CA ALA A 150 -10.61 -6.91 10.81
C ALA A 150 -9.51 -7.85 10.31
N ILE A 151 -8.88 -8.57 11.25
CA ILE A 151 -7.87 -9.58 10.93
C ILE A 151 -8.38 -10.92 11.41
N ARG A 152 -8.44 -11.88 10.50
CA ARG A 152 -8.83 -13.27 10.77
C ARG A 152 -7.68 -14.20 10.43
N GLN A 153 -7.54 -15.27 11.21
CA GLN A 153 -6.52 -16.27 11.04
C GLN A 153 -7.17 -17.67 11.15
N ALA A 154 -7.14 -18.41 10.04
CA ALA A 154 -7.68 -19.75 9.95
C ALA A 154 -6.88 -20.55 8.91
N GLY A 155 -5.60 -20.82 9.21
CA GLY A 155 -4.64 -21.42 8.27
C GLY A 155 -4.11 -20.44 7.21
N THR A 156 -4.81 -19.35 6.97
CA THR A 156 -4.43 -18.22 6.11
C THR A 156 -4.76 -16.94 6.87
N THR A 157 -3.92 -15.94 6.77
CA THR A 157 -4.22 -14.62 7.33
C THR A 157 -5.06 -13.83 6.33
N VAL A 158 -6.24 -13.41 6.74
CA VAL A 158 -7.15 -12.57 5.93
C VAL A 158 -7.39 -11.25 6.64
N ILE A 159 -7.20 -10.15 5.92
CA ILE A 159 -7.52 -8.80 6.37
C ILE A 159 -8.75 -8.34 5.61
N ASP A 160 -9.82 -8.03 6.33
CA ASP A 160 -11.05 -7.47 5.80
C ASP A 160 -11.05 -5.97 6.05
N VAL A 161 -11.17 -5.17 5.01
CA VAL A 161 -11.33 -3.71 5.11
C VAL A 161 -12.71 -3.37 4.53
N THR A 162 -13.61 -2.91 5.39
CA THR A 162 -14.99 -2.58 5.04
C THR A 162 -15.25 -1.10 5.23
N ASP A 163 -15.81 -0.46 4.22
CA ASP A 163 -16.31 0.92 4.26
C ASP A 163 -17.83 0.98 4.13
N ASP A 164 -18.42 2.07 4.58
CA ASP A 164 -19.84 2.41 4.42
C ASP A 164 -20.08 3.42 3.28
N GLY A 165 -19.13 3.51 2.36
CA GLY A 165 -19.20 4.41 1.20
C GLY A 165 -20.26 4.01 0.16
N PRO A 166 -20.24 4.63 -1.02
CA PRO A 166 -21.24 4.41 -2.07
C PRO A 166 -21.15 3.05 -2.78
N GLY A 167 -20.14 2.24 -2.44
CA GLY A 167 -19.90 0.94 -3.07
C GLY A 167 -18.82 1.00 -4.17
N PHE A 168 -18.29 -0.18 -4.50
CA PHE A 168 -17.21 -0.30 -5.48
C PHE A 168 -17.70 0.07 -6.89
N GLY A 169 -16.97 0.96 -7.55
CA GLY A 169 -17.31 1.42 -8.91
C GLY A 169 -18.34 2.55 -8.99
N ALA A 170 -18.89 3.03 -7.87
CA ALA A 170 -19.84 4.14 -7.85
C ALA A 170 -19.18 5.54 -7.98
N GLY A 171 -17.87 5.62 -7.85
CA GLY A 171 -17.09 6.85 -8.00
C GLY A 171 -16.71 7.18 -9.45
N PRO A 172 -16.11 8.37 -9.71
CA PRO A 172 -15.61 8.71 -11.04
C PRO A 172 -14.59 7.68 -11.53
N PRO A 173 -14.64 7.27 -12.81
CA PRO A 173 -13.68 6.32 -13.34
C PRO A 173 -12.26 6.88 -13.29
N GLY A 174 -11.29 6.08 -12.85
CA GLY A 174 -9.86 6.33 -13.07
C GLY A 174 -8.91 6.11 -11.90
N SER A 175 -9.21 6.51 -10.67
CA SER A 175 -8.21 6.42 -9.59
C SER A 175 -8.32 5.16 -8.72
N ALA A 176 -9.53 4.67 -8.47
CA ALA A 176 -9.75 3.49 -7.64
C ALA A 176 -9.38 2.17 -8.35
N SER A 177 -9.60 2.08 -9.67
CA SER A 177 -9.30 0.88 -10.45
C SER A 177 -7.80 0.62 -10.58
N LEU A 178 -7.00 1.66 -10.88
CA LEU A 178 -5.54 1.53 -10.99
C LEU A 178 -4.89 1.09 -9.67
N GLY A 179 -5.37 1.60 -8.54
CA GLY A 179 -4.87 1.19 -7.22
C GLY A 179 -5.13 -0.28 -6.93
N MET A 180 -6.32 -0.79 -7.26
CA MET A 180 -6.67 -2.19 -7.02
C MET A 180 -5.96 -3.17 -7.97
N GLU A 181 -5.74 -2.80 -9.22
CA GLU A 181 -4.93 -3.59 -10.15
C GLU A 181 -3.49 -3.76 -9.65
N VAL A 182 -2.89 -2.68 -9.16
CA VAL A 182 -1.55 -2.72 -8.54
C VAL A 182 -1.55 -3.62 -7.30
N VAL A 183 -2.54 -3.49 -6.43
CA VAL A 183 -2.67 -4.33 -5.22
C VAL A 183 -2.81 -5.81 -5.60
N THR A 184 -3.64 -6.12 -6.60
CA THR A 184 -3.83 -7.50 -7.09
C THR A 184 -2.50 -8.08 -7.59
N SER A 185 -1.79 -7.34 -8.46
CA SER A 185 -0.50 -7.78 -9.00
C SER A 185 0.56 -7.99 -7.90
N LEU A 186 0.61 -7.11 -6.89
CA LEU A 186 1.51 -7.24 -5.76
C LEU A 186 1.20 -8.49 -4.92
N LEU A 187 -0.08 -8.75 -4.63
CA LEU A 187 -0.50 -9.94 -3.88
C LEU A 187 -0.20 -11.23 -4.65
N GLU A 188 -0.50 -11.28 -5.94
CA GLU A 188 -0.18 -12.43 -6.80
C GLU A 188 1.32 -12.74 -6.80
N SER A 189 2.18 -11.72 -6.80
CA SER A 189 3.64 -11.88 -6.78
C SER A 189 4.17 -12.58 -5.53
N CYS A 190 3.41 -12.52 -4.42
CA CYS A 190 3.75 -13.18 -3.16
C CYS A 190 2.85 -14.38 -2.81
N GLY A 191 1.99 -14.84 -3.73
CA GLY A 191 1.06 -15.95 -3.49
C GLY A 191 -0.16 -15.57 -2.65
N GLY A 192 -0.44 -14.27 -2.50
CA GLY A 192 -1.66 -13.75 -1.89
C GLY A 192 -2.79 -13.59 -2.88
N ALA A 193 -3.95 -13.13 -2.41
CA ALA A 193 -5.13 -12.89 -3.24
C ALA A 193 -5.95 -11.71 -2.72
N LEU A 194 -6.68 -11.06 -3.64
CA LEU A 194 -7.64 -10.00 -3.35
C LEU A 194 -9.04 -10.45 -3.75
N ALA A 195 -10.03 -10.15 -2.92
CA ALA A 195 -11.43 -10.24 -3.30
C ALA A 195 -12.19 -8.99 -2.87
N ILE A 196 -13.15 -8.56 -3.70
CA ILE A 196 -14.01 -7.41 -3.42
C ILE A 196 -15.43 -7.89 -3.30
N GLN A 197 -16.12 -7.47 -2.25
CA GLN A 197 -17.51 -7.84 -1.96
C GLN A 197 -18.35 -6.58 -1.72
N ALA A 198 -19.62 -6.64 -2.10
CA ALA A 198 -20.62 -5.63 -1.76
C ALA A 198 -21.46 -6.15 -0.59
N PRO A 199 -21.29 -5.62 0.63
CA PRO A 199 -22.11 -6.03 1.77
C PRO A 199 -23.57 -5.60 1.59
N PRO A 200 -24.54 -6.34 2.15
CA PRO A 200 -25.98 -6.06 1.97
C PRO A 200 -26.40 -4.66 2.46
N GLN A 201 -25.68 -4.10 3.43
CA GLN A 201 -25.94 -2.78 4.01
C GLN A 201 -25.35 -1.62 3.17
N GLY A 202 -24.74 -1.91 2.03
CA GLY A 202 -24.01 -0.94 1.21
C GLY A 202 -22.55 -0.85 1.56
N GLY A 203 -21.80 -0.04 0.82
CA GLY A 203 -20.34 0.08 0.97
C GLY A 203 -19.55 -0.99 0.20
N THR A 204 -18.29 -1.16 0.58
CA THR A 204 -17.39 -2.15 -0.01
C THR A 204 -16.65 -2.92 1.07
N THR A 205 -16.43 -4.20 0.87
CA THR A 205 -15.50 -5.00 1.65
C THR A 205 -14.40 -5.52 0.74
N VAL A 206 -13.16 -5.16 1.04
CA VAL A 206 -11.96 -5.69 0.39
C VAL A 206 -11.32 -6.72 1.29
N LEU A 207 -11.15 -7.95 0.78
CA LEU A 207 -10.50 -9.05 1.49
C LEU A 207 -9.10 -9.23 0.90
N VAL A 208 -8.09 -9.10 1.76
CA VAL A 208 -6.68 -9.36 1.43
C VAL A 208 -6.27 -10.66 2.09
N ALA A 209 -6.07 -11.71 1.31
CA ALA A 209 -5.55 -12.99 1.77
C ALA A 209 -4.03 -13.03 1.58
N LEU A 210 -3.30 -13.29 2.67
CA LEU A 210 -1.85 -13.39 2.66
C LEU A 210 -1.40 -14.86 2.69
N PRO A 211 -0.29 -15.22 2.02
CA PRO A 211 0.22 -16.58 2.08
C PRO A 211 0.65 -16.94 3.50
N GLY A 212 0.44 -18.17 3.86
CA GLY A 212 0.75 -18.93 5.07
C GLY A 212 1.40 -18.25 6.28
N GLU A 213 1.12 -18.81 7.44
CA GLU A 213 1.73 -18.41 8.71
C GLU A 213 3.21 -18.78 8.76
N VAL A 214 4.02 -17.85 9.27
CA VAL A 214 5.26 -18.25 9.95
C VAL A 214 4.90 -18.52 11.40
N THR A 215 4.87 -19.79 11.78
CA THR A 215 4.88 -20.16 13.19
C THR A 215 6.10 -19.47 13.80
N ALA A 216 5.90 -18.50 14.68
CA ALA A 216 6.99 -17.92 15.45
C ALA A 216 7.73 -19.09 16.14
N PRO A 217 9.07 -19.15 16.13
CA PRO A 217 9.77 -20.16 16.86
C PRO A 217 9.35 -20.07 18.33
N ALA A 218 8.74 -21.12 18.83
CA ALA A 218 8.46 -21.29 20.24
C ALA A 218 9.81 -21.32 20.98
N GLY A 219 10.23 -20.18 21.56
CA GLY A 219 11.50 -20.17 22.29
C GLY A 219 12.08 -18.79 22.53
N ALA A 220 11.37 -17.95 23.26
CA ALA A 220 12.00 -16.93 24.09
C ALA A 220 11.18 -16.79 25.38
N GLN A 221 11.00 -17.92 26.09
CA GLN A 221 10.65 -17.85 27.50
C GLN A 221 11.90 -17.46 28.29
N ALA A 222 11.80 -16.31 28.92
CA ALA A 222 12.46 -15.90 30.16
C ALA A 222 13.45 -16.92 30.76
N GLY A 223 14.72 -16.60 30.67
CA GLY A 223 15.74 -17.02 31.61
C GLY A 223 15.88 -15.93 32.68
N ARG A 224 15.45 -16.21 33.85
CA ARG A 224 15.65 -15.65 35.20
C ARG A 224 16.59 -14.45 35.35
#